data_e61fbf3cf7a597d4d22850f57989bc3c
#
_entry.id   e61fbf3cf7a597d4d22850f57989bc3c
#
_cell.length_a   1.000
_cell.length_b   1.000
_cell.length_c   1.000
_cell.angle_alpha   90.00
_cell.angle_beta   90.00
_cell.angle_gamma   90.00
#
_symmetry.space_group_name_H-M   'P 1'
#
loop_
_entity.id
_entity.type
_entity.pdbx_description
1 polymer ?
#
loop_
_entity_poly.entity_id
_entity_poly.type
_entity_poly.pdbx_seq_one_letter_code
_entity_poly.pdbx_strand_id
1 'polypeptide(L)'
;MNNYSRERFDVLVVGGGPAGIAAAVRAAESGDRVGMVDENVAPGGQIWRGGPSEGPHSSEASSWLVRLKQAGVIELLGKRVFHHLEAGVLLAEGLDDVWELSYRNLVLATGARERFLPFPGWTLPNVMGAGGLQALVKSGLPIQGKRVVIAGAGPLLLAVASYLRKHGAEIPLICEQASASKLARFAMMLIRHPGKIFQGLQLRKDIAGIPLATSSWPMAAHGKRTLEAVTISRAGKSETVQCDYLACGFHLIPNTELPVLLGCRTRCGYVQVDELQQTSAQGIFCAGEPTRIGGVDLALIEGQIAGLAATGRTSEAKALFSKRERFRRFARLLDETFCLRAELRSLPSADTLICRCEDVPCSRLREHTSWRAAKLHTRCGMGPCQGRICGPATQFLFKWNPDSVRPPVFPARVEHLAAQPQLIPEVTGEVQ
;
A
#
# COMPACT_ATOMS: atom_id res chain seq x y z
N MET A 1 16.29 30.26 -2.61
CA MET A 1 16.89 29.59 -3.79
C MET A 1 16.47 28.13 -3.70
N ASN A 2 15.67 27.64 -4.64
CA ASN A 2 15.29 26.20 -4.62
C ASN A 2 16.55 25.38 -4.89
N ASN A 3 16.90 24.48 -3.97
CA ASN A 3 17.98 23.53 -4.18
C ASN A 3 17.51 22.50 -5.23
N TYR A 4 17.91 22.72 -6.47
CA TYR A 4 17.69 21.77 -7.55
C TYR A 4 18.93 20.90 -7.71
N SER A 5 18.77 19.60 -7.49
CA SER A 5 19.86 18.62 -7.54
C SER A 5 19.63 17.64 -8.70
N ARG A 6 20.71 17.17 -9.31
CA ARG A 6 20.68 16.16 -10.37
C ARG A 6 21.51 14.96 -9.99
N GLU A 7 20.94 13.79 -10.17
CA GLU A 7 21.63 12.51 -9.94
C GLU A 7 21.35 11.54 -11.09
N ARG A 8 22.34 10.75 -11.40
CA ARG A 8 22.24 9.73 -12.45
C ARG A 8 22.59 8.36 -11.89
N PHE A 9 21.75 7.37 -12.20
CA PHE A 9 21.89 6.00 -11.74
C PHE A 9 21.86 5.00 -12.91
N ASP A 10 22.57 3.90 -12.77
CA ASP A 10 22.38 2.76 -13.65
C ASP A 10 21.05 2.07 -13.34
N VAL A 11 20.75 1.91 -12.04
CA VAL A 11 19.47 1.40 -11.56
C VAL A 11 18.91 2.35 -10.52
N LEU A 12 17.70 2.88 -10.75
CA LEU A 12 16.93 3.63 -9.76
C LEU A 12 15.82 2.76 -9.21
N VAL A 13 15.66 2.71 -7.90
CA VAL A 13 14.58 2.00 -7.21
C VAL A 13 13.64 3.01 -6.57
N VAL A 14 12.35 2.96 -6.88
CA VAL A 14 11.32 3.80 -6.26
C VAL A 14 10.55 2.99 -5.22
N GLY A 15 10.74 3.32 -3.95
CA GLY A 15 10.16 2.68 -2.79
C GLY A 15 11.17 1.89 -1.98
N GLY A 16 11.34 2.26 -0.71
CA GLY A 16 12.27 1.66 0.26
C GLY A 16 11.63 0.58 1.15
N GLY A 17 10.56 -0.07 0.68
CA GLY A 17 9.98 -1.24 1.34
C GLY A 17 10.79 -2.52 1.07
N PRO A 18 10.35 -3.69 1.60
CA PRO A 18 11.08 -4.96 1.43
C PRO A 18 11.45 -5.30 -0.01
N ALA A 19 10.54 -5.09 -0.97
CA ALA A 19 10.81 -5.33 -2.39
C ALA A 19 11.89 -4.39 -2.94
N GLY A 20 11.82 -3.09 -2.62
CA GLY A 20 12.79 -2.11 -3.08
C GLY A 20 14.17 -2.32 -2.45
N ILE A 21 14.23 -2.59 -1.15
CA ILE A 21 15.49 -2.93 -0.46
C ILE A 21 16.14 -4.15 -1.12
N ALA A 22 15.36 -5.22 -1.36
CA ALA A 22 15.89 -6.42 -1.99
C ALA A 22 16.36 -6.16 -3.44
N ALA A 23 15.63 -5.33 -4.20
CA ALA A 23 16.01 -4.94 -5.55
C ALA A 23 17.30 -4.10 -5.55
N ALA A 24 17.37 -3.08 -4.68
CA ALA A 24 18.53 -2.20 -4.59
C ALA A 24 19.80 -2.96 -4.20
N VAL A 25 19.72 -3.84 -3.18
CA VAL A 25 20.85 -4.68 -2.75
C VAL A 25 21.32 -5.57 -3.90
N ARG A 26 20.39 -6.28 -4.57
CA ARG A 26 20.76 -7.20 -5.67
C ARG A 26 21.29 -6.46 -6.90
N ALA A 27 20.80 -5.27 -7.17
CA ALA A 27 21.35 -4.45 -8.24
C ALA A 27 22.77 -3.95 -7.89
N ALA A 28 22.99 -3.46 -6.68
CA ALA A 28 24.29 -2.96 -6.26
C ALA A 28 25.39 -4.03 -6.20
N GLU A 29 25.03 -5.30 -5.95
CA GLU A 29 25.96 -6.44 -6.00
C GLU A 29 26.57 -6.69 -7.39
N SER A 30 26.10 -6.01 -8.46
CA SER A 30 26.72 -6.05 -9.81
C SER A 30 27.83 -5.02 -10.01
N GLY A 31 27.96 -4.06 -9.06
CA GLY A 31 28.86 -2.91 -9.19
C GLY A 31 28.23 -1.71 -9.88
N ASP A 32 26.96 -1.78 -10.27
CA ASP A 32 26.20 -0.66 -10.85
C ASP A 32 25.97 0.47 -9.82
N ARG A 33 25.88 1.70 -10.28
CA ARG A 33 25.47 2.85 -9.43
C ARG A 33 23.97 2.80 -9.18
N VAL A 34 23.58 2.44 -7.95
CA VAL A 34 22.19 2.25 -7.55
C VAL A 34 21.70 3.36 -6.64
N GLY A 35 20.56 3.96 -7.00
CA GLY A 35 19.81 4.87 -6.14
C GLY A 35 18.51 4.24 -5.65
N MET A 36 18.11 4.55 -4.41
CA MET A 36 16.81 4.17 -3.85
C MET A 36 16.13 5.42 -3.30
N VAL A 37 14.98 5.78 -3.86
CA VAL A 37 14.17 6.94 -3.43
C VAL A 37 12.92 6.49 -2.69
N ASP A 38 12.66 7.08 -1.52
CA ASP A 38 11.47 6.81 -0.71
C ASP A 38 10.97 8.07 0.00
N GLU A 39 9.66 8.24 0.10
CA GLU A 39 9.03 9.37 0.82
C GLU A 39 9.19 9.29 2.34
N ASN A 40 9.48 8.13 2.88
CA ASN A 40 9.75 7.94 4.30
C ASN A 40 11.20 8.34 4.63
N VAL A 41 11.41 8.81 5.85
CA VAL A 41 12.73 9.22 6.36
C VAL A 41 13.63 8.06 6.75
N ALA A 42 13.13 6.82 6.67
CA ALA A 42 13.90 5.61 6.92
C ALA A 42 13.41 4.47 6.02
N PRO A 43 14.32 3.57 5.60
CA PRO A 43 13.95 2.40 4.81
C PRO A 43 13.16 1.38 5.65
N GLY A 44 12.37 0.53 4.98
CA GLY A 44 11.56 -0.50 5.61
C GLY A 44 10.09 -0.47 5.20
N GLY A 45 9.64 0.59 4.55
CA GLY A 45 8.26 0.78 4.11
C GLY A 45 7.27 0.71 5.27
N GLN A 46 6.09 0.14 5.04
CA GLN A 46 5.05 0.06 6.08
C GLN A 46 5.29 -1.07 7.08
N ILE A 47 5.86 -2.19 6.64
CA ILE A 47 5.96 -3.39 7.47
C ILE A 47 7.14 -3.35 8.43
N TRP A 48 8.28 -2.77 8.02
CA TRP A 48 9.49 -2.63 8.85
C TRP A 48 9.67 -1.22 9.42
N ARG A 49 8.64 -0.38 9.34
CA ARG A 49 8.64 0.98 9.92
C ARG A 49 8.96 0.93 11.43
N GLY A 50 9.86 1.82 11.87
CA GLY A 50 10.33 1.86 13.26
C GLY A 50 11.56 0.97 13.53
N GLY A 51 12.16 0.43 12.48
CA GLY A 51 13.33 -0.46 12.58
C GLY A 51 12.94 -1.92 12.80
N PRO A 52 13.91 -2.80 13.11
CA PRO A 52 13.66 -4.18 13.46
C PRO A 52 12.89 -4.25 14.78
N SER A 53 11.56 -4.19 14.66
CA SER A 53 10.66 -4.37 15.80
C SER A 53 10.60 -5.85 16.18
N GLU A 54 10.31 -6.13 17.45
CA GLU A 54 10.05 -7.47 17.94
C GLU A 54 8.94 -8.16 17.12
N GLY A 55 9.26 -9.24 16.43
CA GLY A 55 8.31 -9.99 15.63
C GLY A 55 8.97 -11.06 14.76
N PRO A 56 8.20 -11.95 14.14
CA PRO A 56 8.72 -13.10 13.38
C PRO A 56 9.57 -12.74 12.16
N HIS A 57 9.60 -11.46 11.75
CA HIS A 57 10.44 -10.95 10.67
C HIS A 57 11.55 -10.01 11.13
N SER A 58 11.78 -9.86 12.45
CA SER A 58 12.78 -8.92 12.97
C SER A 58 14.20 -9.25 12.52
N SER A 59 14.58 -10.52 12.53
CA SER A 59 15.90 -10.99 12.08
C SER A 59 16.09 -10.84 10.57
N GLU A 60 15.08 -11.12 9.78
CA GLU A 60 15.10 -10.95 8.33
C GLU A 60 15.17 -9.48 7.93
N ALA A 61 14.36 -8.63 8.57
CA ALA A 61 14.41 -7.18 8.37
C ALA A 61 15.80 -6.62 8.70
N SER A 62 16.37 -7.00 9.86
CA SER A 62 17.71 -6.61 10.29
C SER A 62 18.76 -7.03 9.26
N SER A 63 18.70 -8.27 8.78
CA SER A 63 19.62 -8.79 7.77
C SER A 63 19.57 -7.98 6.47
N TRP A 64 18.39 -7.66 5.95
CA TRP A 64 18.25 -6.88 4.73
C TRP A 64 18.67 -5.42 4.90
N LEU A 65 18.39 -4.79 6.05
CA LEU A 65 18.83 -3.41 6.33
C LEU A 65 20.36 -3.32 6.49
N VAL A 66 21.00 -4.33 7.09
CA VAL A 66 22.48 -4.41 7.16
C VAL A 66 23.05 -4.56 5.75
N ARG A 67 22.51 -5.46 4.93
CA ARG A 67 22.95 -5.64 3.53
C ARG A 67 22.78 -4.37 2.71
N LEU A 68 21.66 -3.62 2.89
CA LEU A 68 21.44 -2.36 2.20
C LEU A 68 22.57 -1.36 2.48
N LYS A 69 22.94 -1.20 3.75
CA LYS A 69 24.05 -0.32 4.15
C LYS A 69 25.39 -0.77 3.59
N GLN A 70 25.63 -2.08 3.55
CA GLN A 70 26.88 -2.66 3.03
C GLN A 70 26.99 -2.60 1.51
N ALA A 71 25.86 -2.58 0.80
CA ALA A 71 25.83 -2.61 -0.67
C ALA A 71 26.18 -1.26 -1.32
N GLY A 72 26.36 -0.18 -0.57
CA GLY A 72 26.70 1.14 -1.11
C GLY A 72 25.59 1.79 -1.93
N VAL A 73 24.33 1.45 -1.67
CA VAL A 73 23.17 2.08 -2.30
C VAL A 73 23.04 3.53 -1.85
N ILE A 74 22.80 4.44 -2.80
CA ILE A 74 22.55 5.85 -2.51
C ILE A 74 21.11 6.01 -2.08
N GLU A 75 20.89 6.26 -0.79
CA GLU A 75 19.56 6.37 -0.21
C GLU A 75 19.06 7.82 -0.27
N LEU A 76 18.01 8.07 -1.06
CA LEU A 76 17.31 9.36 -1.20
C LEU A 76 16.00 9.29 -0.39
N LEU A 77 16.14 9.37 0.94
CA LEU A 77 15.02 9.26 1.89
C LEU A 77 14.34 10.61 2.14
N GLY A 78 13.05 10.58 2.51
CA GLY A 78 12.22 11.78 2.65
C GLY A 78 11.94 12.48 1.32
N LYS A 79 12.08 11.77 0.21
CA LYS A 79 11.92 12.29 -1.14
C LYS A 79 10.81 11.55 -1.87
N ARG A 80 9.81 12.27 -2.36
CA ARG A 80 8.65 11.70 -3.04
C ARG A 80 8.70 11.96 -4.54
N VAL A 81 8.72 10.91 -5.33
CA VAL A 81 8.58 11.01 -6.79
C VAL A 81 7.18 11.54 -7.13
N PHE A 82 7.11 12.67 -7.80
CA PHE A 82 5.84 13.33 -8.13
C PHE A 82 5.60 13.51 -9.63
N HIS A 83 6.65 13.46 -10.45
CA HIS A 83 6.53 13.74 -11.87
C HIS A 83 7.46 12.86 -12.71
N HIS A 84 7.04 12.57 -13.93
CA HIS A 84 7.84 11.98 -15.01
C HIS A 84 8.10 13.08 -16.03
N LEU A 85 9.34 13.53 -16.10
CA LEU A 85 9.71 14.67 -16.95
C LEU A 85 9.81 14.22 -18.41
N GLU A 86 10.63 13.20 -18.65
CA GLU A 86 10.86 12.56 -19.95
C GLU A 86 11.35 11.13 -19.77
N ALA A 87 11.51 10.39 -20.87
CA ALA A 87 11.98 9.01 -20.81
C ALA A 87 13.33 8.91 -20.09
N GLY A 88 13.38 8.09 -19.02
CA GLY A 88 14.57 7.92 -18.20
C GLY A 88 14.79 9.00 -17.13
N VAL A 89 13.83 9.94 -16.90
CA VAL A 89 13.98 11.01 -15.92
C VAL A 89 12.73 11.18 -15.06
N LEU A 90 12.91 11.07 -13.74
CA LEU A 90 11.88 11.37 -12.74
C LEU A 90 12.24 12.60 -11.94
N LEU A 91 11.20 13.31 -11.47
CA LEU A 91 11.37 14.36 -10.46
C LEU A 91 10.85 13.88 -9.11
N ALA A 92 11.67 14.13 -8.09
CA ALA A 92 11.31 13.89 -6.71
C ALA A 92 11.42 15.19 -5.90
N GLU A 93 10.53 15.35 -4.92
CA GLU A 93 10.56 16.50 -4.00
C GLU A 93 10.87 16.05 -2.56
N GLY A 94 11.68 16.81 -1.87
CA GLY A 94 11.83 16.79 -0.42
C GLY A 94 11.07 17.94 0.23
N LEU A 95 11.46 18.32 1.45
CA LEU A 95 10.87 19.46 2.14
C LEU A 95 11.17 20.78 1.42
N ASP A 96 12.44 21.00 1.04
CA ASP A 96 12.92 22.29 0.51
C ASP A 96 13.79 22.10 -0.73
N ASP A 97 13.74 20.95 -1.38
CA ASP A 97 14.57 20.60 -2.52
C ASP A 97 13.80 19.80 -3.58
N VAL A 98 14.29 19.90 -4.82
CA VAL A 98 13.82 19.13 -5.97
C VAL A 98 14.98 18.34 -6.55
N TRP A 99 14.74 17.12 -6.89
CA TRP A 99 15.71 16.19 -7.44
C TRP A 99 15.27 15.71 -8.83
N GLU A 100 16.15 15.90 -9.80
CA GLU A 100 16.08 15.25 -11.10
C GLU A 100 16.87 13.95 -11.04
N LEU A 101 16.17 12.85 -11.23
CA LEU A 101 16.72 11.49 -11.09
C LEU A 101 16.72 10.81 -12.46
N SER A 102 17.89 10.76 -13.09
CA SER A 102 18.08 10.07 -14.37
C SER A 102 18.48 8.62 -14.14
N TYR A 103 17.97 7.71 -14.97
CA TYR A 103 18.23 6.29 -14.81
C TYR A 103 18.34 5.56 -16.16
N ARG A 104 19.11 4.46 -16.19
CA ARG A 104 19.12 3.51 -17.31
C ARG A 104 18.03 2.46 -17.15
N ASN A 105 17.88 1.90 -15.95
CA ASN A 105 16.82 0.97 -15.56
C ASN A 105 16.11 1.46 -14.31
N LEU A 106 14.80 1.20 -14.23
CA LEU A 106 13.95 1.60 -13.13
C LEU A 106 13.28 0.38 -12.49
N VAL A 107 13.33 0.28 -11.15
CA VAL A 107 12.55 -0.72 -10.41
C VAL A 107 11.48 -0.01 -9.60
N LEU A 108 10.21 -0.28 -9.90
CA LEU A 108 9.06 0.25 -9.18
C LEU A 108 8.66 -0.70 -8.05
N ALA A 109 8.85 -0.27 -6.81
CA ALA A 109 8.50 -1.00 -5.60
C ALA A 109 7.58 -0.15 -4.69
N THR A 110 6.58 0.49 -5.31
CA THR A 110 5.71 1.52 -4.72
C THR A 110 4.74 0.99 -3.66
N GLY A 111 4.72 -0.33 -3.41
CA GLY A 111 3.93 -0.95 -2.36
C GLY A 111 2.42 -0.87 -2.58
N ALA A 112 1.68 -0.88 -1.48
CA ALA A 112 0.23 -0.80 -1.46
C ALA A 112 -0.26 0.05 -0.30
N ARG A 113 -1.53 0.47 -0.38
CA ARG A 113 -2.26 1.17 0.69
C ARG A 113 -3.50 0.40 1.10
N GLU A 114 -4.03 0.69 2.27
CA GLU A 114 -5.24 0.04 2.76
C GLU A 114 -6.48 0.48 1.97
N ARG A 115 -7.34 -0.49 1.68
CA ARG A 115 -8.69 -0.21 1.21
C ARG A 115 -9.56 0.17 2.40
N PHE A 116 -10.18 1.33 2.32
CA PHE A 116 -11.20 1.75 3.26
C PHE A 116 -12.58 1.62 2.60
N LEU A 117 -13.54 1.02 3.30
CA LEU A 117 -14.95 0.95 2.85
C LEU A 117 -15.77 1.93 3.67
N PRO A 118 -16.42 2.92 3.04
CA PRO A 118 -17.29 3.86 3.74
C PRO A 118 -18.54 3.19 4.34
N PHE A 119 -18.86 3.55 5.56
CA PHE A 119 -20.09 3.20 6.29
C PHE A 119 -20.51 4.40 7.16
N PRO A 120 -21.76 4.49 7.66
CA PRO A 120 -22.19 5.59 8.52
C PRO A 120 -21.23 5.84 9.67
N GLY A 121 -20.77 7.09 9.83
CA GLY A 121 -19.85 7.51 10.89
C GLY A 121 -18.36 7.18 10.67
N TRP A 122 -17.96 6.61 9.54
CA TRP A 122 -16.55 6.24 9.29
C TRP A 122 -15.59 7.44 9.29
N THR A 123 -16.09 8.65 9.15
CA THR A 123 -15.30 9.89 9.16
C THR A 123 -15.03 10.43 10.57
N LEU A 124 -15.62 9.83 11.60
CA LEU A 124 -15.34 10.21 12.99
C LEU A 124 -13.84 10.05 13.31
N PRO A 125 -13.25 10.99 14.07
CA PRO A 125 -11.92 10.79 14.64
C PRO A 125 -11.83 9.44 15.37
N ASN A 126 -10.68 8.78 15.28
CA ASN A 126 -10.39 7.45 15.79
C ASN A 126 -11.01 6.27 14.99
N VAL A 127 -11.69 6.54 13.87
CA VAL A 127 -11.98 5.52 12.85
C VAL A 127 -10.90 5.60 11.77
N MET A 128 -10.08 4.55 11.62
CA MET A 128 -8.92 4.59 10.73
C MET A 128 -8.56 3.22 10.17
N GLY A 129 -7.61 3.19 9.24
CA GLY A 129 -7.06 1.95 8.72
C GLY A 129 -6.32 1.16 9.79
N ALA A 130 -6.35 -0.16 9.72
CA ALA A 130 -5.71 -1.04 10.70
C ALA A 130 -4.18 -0.88 10.70
N GLY A 131 -3.55 -0.87 9.53
CA GLY A 131 -2.13 -0.56 9.40
C GLY A 131 -1.81 0.91 9.71
N GLY A 132 -2.74 1.82 9.40
CA GLY A 132 -2.64 3.24 9.78
C GLY A 132 -2.55 3.42 11.29
N LEU A 133 -3.43 2.78 12.07
CA LEU A 133 -3.37 2.82 13.53
C LEU A 133 -2.07 2.19 14.05
N GLN A 134 -1.69 1.03 13.50
CA GLN A 134 -0.42 0.39 13.86
C GLN A 134 0.79 1.32 13.59
N ALA A 135 0.80 2.01 12.46
CA ALA A 135 1.87 2.95 12.12
C ALA A 135 1.92 4.14 13.08
N LEU A 136 0.77 4.69 13.49
CA LEU A 136 0.70 5.76 14.47
C LEU A 136 1.22 5.33 15.85
N VAL A 137 0.85 4.12 16.30
CA VAL A 137 1.37 3.57 17.57
C VAL A 137 2.88 3.33 17.50
N LYS A 138 3.40 2.83 16.38
CA LYS A 138 4.86 2.74 16.14
C LYS A 138 5.55 4.12 16.18
N SER A 139 4.83 5.18 15.85
CA SER A 139 5.33 6.56 15.88
C SER A 139 5.05 7.29 17.21
N GLY A 140 4.60 6.57 18.24
CA GLY A 140 4.44 7.11 19.59
C GLY A 140 3.01 7.48 20.00
N LEU A 141 1.98 7.15 19.21
CA LEU A 141 0.59 7.34 19.65
C LEU A 141 0.31 6.49 20.91
N PRO A 142 -0.10 7.09 22.05
CA PRO A 142 -0.39 6.33 23.25
C PRO A 142 -1.68 5.51 23.06
N ILE A 143 -1.57 4.18 23.20
CA ILE A 143 -2.70 3.26 23.01
C ILE A 143 -3.02 2.46 24.28
N GLN A 144 -2.21 2.55 25.32
CA GLN A 144 -2.38 1.81 26.56
C GLN A 144 -3.74 2.10 27.20
N GLY A 145 -4.46 1.05 27.58
CA GLY A 145 -5.79 1.12 28.19
C GLY A 145 -6.92 1.58 27.25
N LYS A 146 -6.63 1.77 25.94
CA LYS A 146 -7.65 2.11 24.95
C LYS A 146 -8.32 0.87 24.38
N ARG A 147 -9.65 0.92 24.28
CA ARG A 147 -10.47 -0.15 23.68
C ARG A 147 -10.44 -0.01 22.16
N VAL A 148 -9.90 -1.01 21.48
CA VAL A 148 -9.76 -1.01 20.01
C VAL A 148 -10.54 -2.17 19.41
N VAL A 149 -11.59 -1.88 18.65
CA VAL A 149 -12.24 -2.87 17.79
C VAL A 149 -11.47 -2.94 16.46
N ILE A 150 -11.17 -4.16 16.02
CA ILE A 150 -10.45 -4.41 14.76
C ILE A 150 -11.40 -5.12 13.81
N ALA A 151 -11.57 -4.61 12.59
CA ALA A 151 -12.55 -5.15 11.66
C ALA A 151 -12.04 -5.15 10.21
N GLY A 152 -12.39 -6.15 9.43
CA GLY A 152 -12.01 -6.20 8.02
C GLY A 152 -11.85 -7.60 7.46
N ALA A 153 -10.71 -7.84 6.77
CA ALA A 153 -10.44 -9.08 6.06
C ALA A 153 -8.96 -9.48 6.15
N GLY A 154 -8.72 -10.69 6.56
CA GLY A 154 -7.44 -11.37 6.40
C GLY A 154 -6.46 -11.30 7.58
N PRO A 155 -5.31 -11.95 7.42
CA PRO A 155 -4.35 -12.15 8.51
C PRO A 155 -3.77 -10.86 9.11
N LEU A 156 -3.83 -9.75 8.37
CA LEU A 156 -3.37 -8.44 8.85
C LEU A 156 -4.10 -8.04 10.15
N LEU A 157 -5.40 -8.38 10.27
CA LEU A 157 -6.18 -8.07 11.48
C LEU A 157 -5.55 -8.70 12.72
N LEU A 158 -5.09 -9.97 12.61
CA LEU A 158 -4.46 -10.68 13.73
C LEU A 158 -3.09 -10.08 14.07
N ALA A 159 -2.31 -9.69 13.07
CA ALA A 159 -1.02 -9.05 13.27
C ALA A 159 -1.16 -7.68 13.97
N VAL A 160 -2.15 -6.87 13.55
CA VAL A 160 -2.47 -5.59 14.18
C VAL A 160 -2.98 -5.80 15.60
N ALA A 161 -3.88 -6.77 15.83
CA ALA A 161 -4.37 -7.11 17.17
C ALA A 161 -3.25 -7.50 18.13
N SER A 162 -2.36 -8.41 17.68
CA SER A 162 -1.19 -8.84 18.44
C SER A 162 -0.29 -7.63 18.80
N TYR A 163 0.00 -6.78 17.82
CA TYR A 163 0.83 -5.61 18.02
C TYR A 163 0.22 -4.61 19.01
N LEU A 164 -1.02 -4.23 18.83
CA LEU A 164 -1.72 -3.25 19.69
C LEU A 164 -1.87 -3.78 21.11
N ARG A 165 -2.20 -5.08 21.28
CA ARG A 165 -2.27 -5.73 22.60
C ARG A 165 -0.94 -5.69 23.34
N LYS A 166 0.19 -5.95 22.64
CA LYS A 166 1.54 -5.87 23.24
C LYS A 166 1.88 -4.44 23.72
N HIS A 167 1.24 -3.43 23.13
CA HIS A 167 1.38 -2.03 23.53
C HIS A 167 0.30 -1.56 24.53
N GLY A 168 -0.41 -2.53 25.16
CA GLY A 168 -1.35 -2.27 26.24
C GLY A 168 -2.76 -1.86 25.82
N ALA A 169 -3.12 -2.01 24.53
CA ALA A 169 -4.51 -1.81 24.10
C ALA A 169 -5.40 -2.97 24.55
N GLU A 170 -6.65 -2.66 24.91
CA GLU A 170 -7.71 -3.62 25.14
C GLU A 170 -8.42 -3.90 23.81
N ILE A 171 -8.53 -5.17 23.43
CA ILE A 171 -9.18 -5.57 22.17
C ILE A 171 -10.48 -6.31 22.50
N PRO A 172 -11.62 -5.62 22.58
CA PRO A 172 -12.90 -6.27 22.92
C PRO A 172 -13.38 -7.22 21.83
N LEU A 173 -13.05 -6.96 20.55
CA LEU A 173 -13.53 -7.76 19.43
C LEU A 173 -12.64 -7.63 18.19
N ILE A 174 -12.42 -8.76 17.50
CA ILE A 174 -11.90 -8.81 16.14
C ILE A 174 -13.03 -9.29 15.23
N CYS A 175 -13.37 -8.52 14.19
CA CYS A 175 -14.41 -8.84 13.22
C CYS A 175 -13.77 -9.22 11.87
N GLU A 176 -13.86 -10.51 11.53
CA GLU A 176 -13.46 -11.01 10.21
C GLU A 176 -14.69 -11.18 9.32
N GLN A 177 -14.70 -10.54 8.15
CA GLN A 177 -15.81 -10.64 7.21
C GLN A 177 -15.92 -12.01 6.54
N ALA A 178 -14.82 -12.77 6.43
CA ALA A 178 -14.85 -14.11 5.89
C ALA A 178 -15.65 -15.06 6.78
N SER A 179 -16.32 -16.06 6.17
CA SER A 179 -17.08 -17.05 6.90
C SER A 179 -16.16 -18.09 7.58
N ALA A 180 -16.65 -18.69 8.65
CA ALA A 180 -15.94 -19.76 9.36
C ALA A 180 -15.56 -20.92 8.42
N SER A 181 -16.41 -21.27 7.44
CA SER A 181 -16.13 -22.32 6.45
C SER A 181 -14.95 -21.96 5.53
N LYS A 182 -14.87 -20.70 5.06
CA LYS A 182 -13.71 -20.23 4.29
C LYS A 182 -12.43 -20.25 5.10
N LEU A 183 -12.48 -19.85 6.38
CA LEU A 183 -11.32 -19.88 7.28
C LEU A 183 -10.88 -21.32 7.59
N ALA A 184 -11.81 -22.25 7.78
CA ALA A 184 -11.50 -23.68 7.99
C ALA A 184 -10.81 -24.26 6.72
N ARG A 185 -11.33 -23.96 5.53
CA ARG A 185 -10.69 -24.36 4.27
C ARG A 185 -9.28 -23.74 4.12
N PHE A 186 -9.13 -22.48 4.46
CA PHE A 186 -7.82 -21.81 4.48
C PHE A 186 -6.84 -22.51 5.41
N ALA A 187 -7.26 -22.84 6.64
CA ALA A 187 -6.43 -23.54 7.60
C ALA A 187 -5.99 -24.92 7.08
N MET A 188 -6.86 -25.69 6.43
CA MET A 188 -6.49 -26.94 5.76
C MET A 188 -5.45 -26.73 4.65
N MET A 189 -5.61 -25.70 3.84
CA MET A 189 -4.67 -25.42 2.74
C MET A 189 -3.31 -24.94 3.23
N LEU A 190 -3.22 -24.39 4.45
CA LEU A 190 -1.95 -23.97 5.06
C LEU A 190 -0.99 -25.15 5.32
N ILE A 191 -1.45 -26.40 5.33
CA ILE A 191 -0.59 -27.59 5.46
C ILE A 191 0.53 -27.59 4.40
N ARG A 192 0.27 -27.02 3.23
CA ARG A 192 1.26 -26.86 2.16
C ARG A 192 2.26 -25.70 2.38
N HIS A 193 2.10 -24.93 3.48
CA HIS A 193 2.89 -23.76 3.82
C HIS A 193 3.32 -23.77 5.30
N PRO A 194 4.18 -24.73 5.76
CA PRO A 194 4.48 -24.98 7.18
C PRO A 194 4.99 -23.74 7.92
N GLY A 195 5.81 -22.89 7.28
CA GLY A 195 6.25 -21.63 7.89
C GLY A 195 5.10 -20.68 8.21
N LYS A 196 4.02 -20.69 7.40
CA LYS A 196 2.83 -19.87 7.64
C LYS A 196 1.93 -20.45 8.73
N ILE A 197 1.95 -21.77 8.92
CA ILE A 197 1.27 -22.42 10.08
C ILE A 197 1.90 -21.92 11.37
N PHE A 198 3.23 -22.00 11.48
CA PHE A 198 3.94 -21.54 12.68
C PHE A 198 3.65 -20.07 13.00
N GLN A 199 3.72 -19.21 12.00
CA GLN A 199 3.39 -17.80 12.13
C GLN A 199 1.93 -17.59 12.58
N GLY A 200 0.99 -18.34 11.99
CA GLY A 200 -0.42 -18.29 12.37
C GLY A 200 -0.68 -18.76 13.81
N LEU A 201 -0.02 -19.82 14.24
CA LEU A 201 -0.12 -20.34 15.62
C LEU A 201 0.44 -19.33 16.63
N GLN A 202 1.56 -18.68 16.33
CA GLN A 202 2.13 -17.64 17.17
C GLN A 202 1.18 -16.46 17.31
N LEU A 203 0.63 -15.96 16.20
CA LEU A 203 -0.37 -14.88 16.24
C LEU A 203 -1.61 -15.29 17.04
N ARG A 204 -2.07 -16.53 16.87
CA ARG A 204 -3.21 -17.03 17.66
C ARG A 204 -2.92 -17.07 19.15
N LYS A 205 -1.71 -17.45 19.54
CA LYS A 205 -1.25 -17.40 20.94
C LYS A 205 -1.24 -15.96 21.46
N ASP A 206 -0.71 -15.04 20.68
CA ASP A 206 -0.61 -13.62 21.06
C ASP A 206 -1.99 -12.97 21.29
N ILE A 207 -3.02 -13.42 20.56
CA ILE A 207 -4.39 -12.92 20.69
C ILE A 207 -5.31 -13.85 21.50
N ALA A 208 -4.76 -14.81 22.25
CA ALA A 208 -5.56 -15.75 23.07
C ALA A 208 -6.46 -14.98 24.03
N GLY A 209 -7.73 -15.40 24.10
CA GLY A 209 -8.76 -14.74 24.92
C GLY A 209 -9.46 -13.56 24.26
N ILE A 210 -8.98 -13.07 23.09
CA ILE A 210 -9.70 -12.04 22.35
C ILE A 210 -10.81 -12.69 21.52
N PRO A 211 -12.08 -12.23 21.63
CA PRO A 211 -13.17 -12.71 20.80
C PRO A 211 -12.91 -12.46 19.32
N LEU A 212 -13.00 -13.50 18.49
CA LEU A 212 -12.92 -13.42 17.03
C LEU A 212 -14.27 -13.80 16.43
N ALA A 213 -14.95 -12.83 15.84
CA ALA A 213 -16.21 -13.02 15.17
C ALA A 213 -15.98 -13.16 13.65
N THR A 214 -16.47 -14.26 13.07
CA THR A 214 -16.47 -14.49 11.61
C THR A 214 -17.79 -14.03 11.00
N SER A 215 -17.85 -13.81 9.69
CA SER A 215 -19.01 -13.22 9.02
C SER A 215 -19.50 -11.94 9.71
N SER A 216 -18.53 -11.08 10.11
CA SER A 216 -18.79 -9.88 10.90
C SER A 216 -18.08 -8.67 10.31
N TRP A 217 -18.73 -7.50 10.34
CA TRP A 217 -18.19 -6.24 9.82
C TRP A 217 -18.87 -5.04 10.47
N PRO A 218 -18.22 -3.86 10.51
CA PRO A 218 -18.83 -2.64 11.02
C PRO A 218 -19.95 -2.16 10.09
N MET A 219 -21.05 -1.76 10.67
CA MET A 219 -22.21 -1.18 10.00
C MET A 219 -22.31 0.34 10.21
N ALA A 220 -21.99 0.81 11.42
CA ALA A 220 -22.02 2.22 11.76
C ALA A 220 -21.07 2.51 12.93
N ALA A 221 -20.41 3.66 12.89
CA ALA A 221 -19.64 4.20 14.00
C ALA A 221 -20.46 5.32 14.67
N HIS A 222 -20.40 5.38 15.99
CA HIS A 222 -21.18 6.31 16.83
C HIS A 222 -20.25 7.14 17.71
N GLY A 223 -20.59 8.40 17.89
CA GLY A 223 -19.90 9.35 18.75
C GLY A 223 -20.25 10.79 18.40
N LYS A 224 -20.04 11.72 19.32
CA LYS A 224 -20.33 13.15 19.10
C LYS A 224 -19.13 13.88 18.51
N ARG A 225 -17.96 13.76 19.11
CA ARG A 225 -16.70 14.43 18.69
C ARG A 225 -15.64 13.44 18.23
N THR A 226 -15.64 12.25 18.81
CA THR A 226 -14.76 11.13 18.52
C THR A 226 -15.58 9.85 18.57
N LEU A 227 -15.01 8.75 18.12
CA LEU A 227 -15.62 7.43 18.22
C LEU A 227 -15.87 7.06 19.70
N GLU A 228 -17.07 6.58 20.00
CA GLU A 228 -17.48 6.08 21.32
C GLU A 228 -17.96 4.62 21.26
N ALA A 229 -18.57 4.22 20.13
CA ALA A 229 -19.04 2.86 19.92
C ALA A 229 -19.12 2.53 18.42
N VAL A 230 -19.18 1.24 18.10
CA VAL A 230 -19.40 0.73 16.75
C VAL A 230 -20.51 -0.31 16.74
N THR A 231 -21.44 -0.20 15.79
CA THR A 231 -22.43 -1.25 15.51
C THR A 231 -21.83 -2.25 14.52
N ILE A 232 -21.81 -3.50 14.91
CA ILE A 232 -21.28 -4.62 14.15
C ILE A 232 -22.42 -5.51 13.67
N SER A 233 -22.39 -5.93 12.39
CA SER A 233 -23.18 -7.04 11.90
C SER A 233 -22.50 -8.35 12.31
N ARG A 234 -23.19 -9.24 12.97
CA ARG A 234 -22.71 -10.56 13.35
C ARG A 234 -23.77 -11.61 13.12
N ALA A 235 -23.55 -12.54 12.19
CA ALA A 235 -24.50 -13.59 11.86
C ALA A 235 -25.95 -13.09 11.63
N GLY A 236 -26.11 -11.94 10.96
CA GLY A 236 -27.41 -11.33 10.65
C GLY A 236 -28.05 -10.54 11.82
N LYS A 237 -27.39 -10.45 12.97
CA LYS A 237 -27.80 -9.62 14.11
C LYS A 237 -26.87 -8.39 14.23
N SER A 238 -27.39 -7.32 14.78
CA SER A 238 -26.61 -6.12 15.09
C SER A 238 -26.24 -6.09 16.58
N GLU A 239 -24.99 -5.81 16.86
CA GLU A 239 -24.45 -5.67 18.21
C GLU A 239 -23.66 -4.35 18.28
N THR A 240 -23.83 -3.59 19.37
CA THR A 240 -23.06 -2.35 19.57
C THR A 240 -21.97 -2.57 20.61
N VAL A 241 -20.73 -2.31 20.22
CA VAL A 241 -19.54 -2.48 21.05
C VAL A 241 -18.94 -1.12 21.38
N GLN A 242 -18.74 -0.84 22.65
CA GLN A 242 -18.06 0.37 23.13
C GLN A 242 -16.58 0.32 22.80
N CYS A 243 -16.03 1.36 22.17
CA CYS A 243 -14.61 1.41 21.80
C CYS A 243 -14.13 2.85 21.64
N ASP A 244 -12.82 3.05 21.84
CA ASP A 244 -12.16 4.34 21.69
C ASP A 244 -11.53 4.48 20.30
N TYR A 245 -11.24 3.35 19.66
CA TYR A 245 -10.70 3.26 18.28
C TYR A 245 -11.38 2.14 17.51
N LEU A 246 -11.55 2.37 16.19
CA LEU A 246 -11.95 1.35 15.24
C LEU A 246 -10.88 1.25 14.13
N ALA A 247 -10.22 0.10 14.07
CA ALA A 247 -9.18 -0.20 13.10
C ALA A 247 -9.76 -1.05 11.95
N CYS A 248 -9.90 -0.47 10.76
CA CYS A 248 -10.50 -1.12 9.60
C CYS A 248 -9.43 -1.60 8.59
N GLY A 249 -9.48 -2.85 8.16
CA GLY A 249 -8.56 -3.42 7.16
C GLY A 249 -9.29 -4.26 6.12
N PHE A 250 -9.81 -3.64 5.04
CA PHE A 250 -10.55 -4.31 3.97
C PHE A 250 -9.68 -4.55 2.74
N HIS A 251 -8.62 -5.35 2.86
CA HIS A 251 -7.60 -5.55 1.84
C HIS A 251 -6.66 -4.37 1.58
N LEU A 252 -5.69 -4.62 0.72
CA LEU A 252 -4.75 -3.62 0.22
C LEU A 252 -5.08 -3.24 -1.23
N ILE A 253 -4.66 -2.06 -1.63
CA ILE A 253 -4.76 -1.53 -3.00
C ILE A 253 -3.35 -1.25 -3.48
N PRO A 254 -2.90 -1.84 -4.59
CA PRO A 254 -1.61 -1.54 -5.19
C PRO A 254 -1.44 -0.07 -5.52
N ASN A 255 -0.27 0.49 -5.26
CA ASN A 255 0.07 1.85 -5.69
C ASN A 255 0.57 1.81 -7.13
N THR A 256 -0.34 1.94 -8.09
CA THR A 256 -0.08 1.80 -9.52
C THR A 256 -0.08 3.13 -10.27
N GLU A 257 -0.22 4.24 -9.57
CA GLU A 257 -0.30 5.56 -10.21
C GLU A 257 0.98 5.91 -10.98
N LEU A 258 2.15 5.76 -10.36
CA LEU A 258 3.42 5.99 -11.04
C LEU A 258 3.69 4.98 -12.17
N PRO A 259 3.52 3.66 -11.97
CA PRO A 259 3.56 2.71 -13.09
C PRO A 259 2.68 3.08 -14.27
N VAL A 260 1.42 3.48 -14.03
CA VAL A 260 0.49 3.88 -15.09
C VAL A 260 0.95 5.16 -15.79
N LEU A 261 1.46 6.15 -15.05
CA LEU A 261 2.02 7.38 -15.62
C LEU A 261 3.20 7.06 -16.56
N LEU A 262 4.00 6.05 -16.22
CA LEU A 262 5.14 5.58 -17.03
C LEU A 262 4.73 4.62 -18.19
N GLY A 263 3.44 4.47 -18.46
CA GLY A 263 2.94 3.63 -19.56
C GLY A 263 2.95 2.13 -19.30
N CYS A 264 3.15 1.70 -18.06
CA CYS A 264 3.06 0.29 -17.70
C CYS A 264 1.61 -0.22 -17.78
N ARG A 265 1.41 -1.33 -18.46
CA ARG A 265 0.09 -1.98 -18.53
C ARG A 265 -0.32 -2.55 -17.19
N THR A 266 -1.61 -2.38 -16.86
CA THR A 266 -2.21 -2.96 -15.66
C THR A 266 -3.34 -3.93 -16.02
N ARG A 267 -3.57 -4.91 -15.15
CA ARG A 267 -4.69 -5.85 -15.24
C ARG A 267 -5.26 -6.11 -13.86
N CYS A 268 -6.57 -5.97 -13.70
CA CYS A 268 -7.24 -6.14 -12.40
C CYS A 268 -6.64 -5.28 -11.26
N GLY A 269 -6.12 -4.08 -11.60
CA GLY A 269 -5.52 -3.17 -10.64
C GLY A 269 -4.05 -3.47 -10.29
N TYR A 270 -3.41 -4.48 -10.90
CA TYR A 270 -2.00 -4.84 -10.72
C TYR A 270 -1.17 -4.51 -11.96
N VAL A 271 0.08 -4.12 -11.78
CA VAL A 271 1.04 -3.95 -12.86
C VAL A 271 1.36 -5.32 -13.48
N GLN A 272 1.25 -5.41 -14.81
CA GLN A 272 1.62 -6.61 -15.54
C GLN A 272 3.14 -6.71 -15.70
N VAL A 273 3.70 -7.82 -15.28
CA VAL A 273 5.13 -8.13 -15.42
C VAL A 273 5.33 -9.53 -16.01
N ASP A 274 6.46 -9.70 -16.65
CA ASP A 274 6.93 -11.03 -17.11
C ASP A 274 7.59 -11.82 -15.95
N GLU A 275 8.22 -12.92 -16.26
CA GLU A 275 8.89 -13.75 -15.26
C GLU A 275 10.13 -13.08 -14.64
N LEU A 276 10.75 -12.12 -15.33
CA LEU A 276 11.89 -11.33 -14.85
C LEU A 276 11.45 -10.03 -14.16
N GLN A 277 10.14 -9.87 -13.85
CA GLN A 277 9.57 -8.66 -13.28
C GLN A 277 9.65 -7.43 -14.20
N GLN A 278 9.92 -7.60 -15.49
CA GLN A 278 9.91 -6.52 -16.47
C GLN A 278 8.47 -6.16 -16.82
N THR A 279 8.17 -4.87 -16.87
CA THR A 279 6.85 -4.36 -17.25
C THR A 279 6.69 -4.28 -18.78
N SER A 280 5.55 -3.79 -19.25
CA SER A 280 5.36 -3.51 -20.67
C SER A 280 6.17 -2.32 -21.20
N ALA A 281 6.75 -1.51 -20.32
CA ALA A 281 7.65 -0.42 -20.66
C ALA A 281 9.10 -0.88 -20.56
N GLN A 282 9.88 -0.65 -21.62
CA GLN A 282 11.27 -1.11 -21.70
C GLN A 282 12.14 -0.45 -20.62
N GLY A 283 13.00 -1.24 -19.97
CA GLY A 283 13.91 -0.78 -18.91
C GLY A 283 13.19 -0.48 -17.59
N ILE A 284 11.87 -0.76 -17.49
CA ILE A 284 11.11 -0.58 -16.26
C ILE A 284 10.65 -1.93 -15.70
N PHE A 285 11.05 -2.21 -14.48
CA PHE A 285 10.70 -3.40 -13.71
C PHE A 285 9.73 -3.02 -12.60
N CYS A 286 8.93 -3.97 -12.12
CA CYS A 286 8.03 -3.74 -11.00
C CYS A 286 8.01 -4.96 -10.07
N ALA A 287 8.07 -4.74 -8.76
CA ALA A 287 8.16 -5.82 -7.79
C ALA A 287 7.36 -5.54 -6.52
N GLY A 288 6.92 -6.62 -5.87
CA GLY A 288 6.17 -6.57 -4.63
C GLY A 288 4.68 -6.27 -4.86
N GLU A 289 4.06 -5.60 -3.92
CA GLU A 289 2.60 -5.45 -3.89
C GLU A 289 1.96 -4.74 -5.10
N PRO A 290 2.65 -3.88 -5.87
CA PRO A 290 2.09 -3.37 -7.11
C PRO A 290 1.83 -4.45 -8.17
N THR A 291 2.54 -5.59 -8.12
CA THR A 291 2.34 -6.73 -9.03
C THR A 291 1.37 -7.76 -8.48
N ARG A 292 1.34 -7.93 -7.15
CA ARG A 292 0.42 -8.81 -6.41
C ARG A 292 0.54 -8.59 -4.90
N ILE A 293 -0.59 -8.50 -4.22
CA ILE A 293 -0.60 -8.53 -2.76
C ILE A 293 -0.25 -9.94 -2.28
N GLY A 294 0.94 -10.13 -1.74
CA GLY A 294 1.44 -11.46 -1.34
C GLY A 294 2.27 -11.50 -0.07
N GLY A 295 2.41 -10.34 0.57
CA GLY A 295 3.17 -10.16 1.80
C GLY A 295 4.69 -10.14 1.59
N VAL A 296 5.42 -10.01 2.70
CA VAL A 296 6.85 -9.71 2.71
C VAL A 296 7.72 -10.74 1.97
N ASP A 297 7.44 -12.03 2.13
CA ASP A 297 8.24 -13.08 1.48
C ASP A 297 8.19 -13.00 -0.05
N LEU A 298 6.98 -12.78 -0.61
CA LEU A 298 6.82 -12.59 -2.05
C LEU A 298 7.49 -11.30 -2.51
N ALA A 299 7.29 -10.21 -1.77
CA ALA A 299 7.88 -8.91 -2.07
C ALA A 299 9.42 -8.97 -2.14
N LEU A 300 10.06 -9.65 -1.17
CA LEU A 300 11.51 -9.85 -1.15
C LEU A 300 12.02 -10.64 -2.36
N ILE A 301 11.33 -11.71 -2.73
CA ILE A 301 11.76 -12.54 -3.87
C ILE A 301 11.55 -11.80 -5.20
N GLU A 302 10.42 -11.13 -5.38
CA GLU A 302 10.18 -10.34 -6.58
C GLU A 302 11.16 -9.17 -6.69
N GLY A 303 11.47 -8.49 -5.57
CA GLY A 303 12.50 -7.48 -5.52
C GLY A 303 13.86 -7.99 -5.94
N GLN A 304 14.30 -9.16 -5.42
CA GLN A 304 15.56 -9.78 -5.83
C GLN A 304 15.58 -10.08 -7.34
N ILE A 305 14.50 -10.66 -7.88
CA ILE A 305 14.41 -10.97 -9.31
C ILE A 305 14.50 -9.67 -10.13
N ALA A 306 13.79 -8.61 -9.75
CA ALA A 306 13.80 -7.33 -10.45
C ALA A 306 15.18 -6.68 -10.43
N GLY A 307 15.87 -6.65 -9.28
CA GLY A 307 17.22 -6.10 -9.16
C GLY A 307 18.25 -6.85 -10.01
N LEU A 308 18.22 -8.19 -9.96
CA LEU A 308 19.07 -9.05 -10.78
C LEU A 308 18.79 -8.87 -12.28
N ALA A 309 17.53 -8.81 -12.67
CA ALA A 309 17.13 -8.63 -14.06
C ALA A 309 17.52 -7.25 -14.60
N ALA A 310 17.34 -6.20 -13.81
CA ALA A 310 17.72 -4.83 -14.16
C ALA A 310 19.22 -4.66 -14.46
N THR A 311 20.06 -5.55 -13.90
CA THR A 311 21.53 -5.58 -14.13
C THR A 311 21.98 -6.69 -15.08
N GLY A 312 21.04 -7.36 -15.77
CA GLY A 312 21.35 -8.41 -16.75
C GLY A 312 21.71 -9.79 -16.15
N ARG A 313 21.67 -9.96 -14.82
CA ARG A 313 21.96 -11.21 -14.10
C ARG A 313 20.78 -12.19 -14.16
N THR A 314 20.29 -12.46 -15.36
CA THR A 314 19.06 -13.23 -15.61
C THR A 314 19.12 -14.67 -15.14
N SER A 315 20.30 -15.31 -15.19
CA SER A 315 20.47 -16.69 -14.72
C SER A 315 20.24 -16.81 -13.21
N GLU A 316 20.73 -15.86 -12.42
CA GLU A 316 20.51 -15.83 -10.99
C GLU A 316 19.05 -15.48 -10.65
N ALA A 317 18.43 -14.58 -11.42
CA ALA A 317 17.00 -14.28 -11.29
C ALA A 317 16.15 -15.54 -11.50
N LYS A 318 16.45 -16.35 -12.53
CA LYS A 318 15.74 -17.61 -12.83
C LYS A 318 15.83 -18.64 -11.70
N ALA A 319 16.95 -18.70 -10.97
CA ALA A 319 17.10 -19.59 -9.81
C ALA A 319 16.07 -19.32 -8.69
N LEU A 320 15.48 -18.13 -8.67
CA LEU A 320 14.47 -17.73 -7.68
C LEU A 320 13.02 -18.05 -8.09
N PHE A 321 12.76 -18.47 -9.32
CA PHE A 321 11.41 -18.63 -9.86
C PHE A 321 10.59 -19.68 -9.11
N SER A 322 11.16 -20.82 -8.77
CA SER A 322 10.48 -21.87 -8.02
C SER A 322 10.05 -21.39 -6.63
N LYS A 323 10.90 -20.61 -5.95
CA LYS A 323 10.60 -20.02 -4.65
C LYS A 323 9.50 -18.96 -4.77
N ARG A 324 9.58 -18.10 -5.81
CA ARG A 324 8.53 -17.11 -6.11
C ARG A 324 7.18 -17.78 -6.33
N GLU A 325 7.12 -18.84 -7.14
CA GLU A 325 5.86 -19.50 -7.45
C GLU A 325 5.22 -20.16 -6.22
N ARG A 326 6.03 -20.64 -5.27
CA ARG A 326 5.52 -21.12 -3.98
C ARG A 326 4.80 -20.01 -3.21
N PHE A 327 5.36 -18.80 -3.16
CA PHE A 327 4.73 -17.65 -2.49
C PHE A 327 3.54 -17.10 -3.29
N ARG A 328 3.58 -17.13 -4.61
CA ARG A 328 2.45 -16.75 -5.46
C ARG A 328 1.24 -17.67 -5.25
N ARG A 329 1.45 -18.98 -5.02
CA ARG A 329 0.36 -19.89 -4.67
C ARG A 329 -0.27 -19.52 -3.33
N PHE A 330 0.52 -19.13 -2.35
CA PHE A 330 0.01 -18.65 -1.07
C PHE A 330 -0.77 -17.33 -1.23
N ALA A 331 -0.28 -16.39 -2.02
CA ALA A 331 -0.99 -15.13 -2.31
C ALA A 331 -2.36 -15.38 -2.97
N ARG A 332 -2.45 -16.30 -3.94
CA ARG A 332 -3.74 -16.72 -4.53
C ARG A 332 -4.70 -17.28 -3.49
N LEU A 333 -4.21 -18.09 -2.57
CA LEU A 333 -5.02 -18.64 -1.50
C LEU A 333 -5.57 -17.55 -0.56
N LEU A 334 -4.78 -16.51 -0.28
CA LEU A 334 -5.24 -15.33 0.47
C LEU A 334 -6.35 -14.59 -0.29
N ASP A 335 -6.14 -14.29 -1.57
CA ASP A 335 -7.11 -13.57 -2.42
C ASP A 335 -8.46 -14.32 -2.48
N GLU A 336 -8.44 -15.64 -2.67
CA GLU A 336 -9.65 -16.48 -2.74
C GLU A 336 -10.39 -16.54 -1.40
N THR A 337 -9.65 -16.67 -0.31
CA THR A 337 -10.24 -16.84 1.03
C THR A 337 -10.88 -15.54 1.52
N PHE A 338 -10.15 -14.43 1.38
CA PHE A 338 -10.49 -13.16 1.99
C PHE A 338 -11.14 -12.18 1.01
N CYS A 339 -11.55 -12.62 -0.19
CA CYS A 339 -12.29 -11.78 -1.12
C CYS A 339 -13.49 -11.11 -0.42
N LEU A 340 -13.69 -9.82 -0.68
CA LEU A 340 -14.73 -9.03 -0.01
C LEU A 340 -16.13 -9.53 -0.38
N ARG A 341 -16.97 -9.62 0.61
CA ARG A 341 -18.38 -10.04 0.46
C ARG A 341 -19.19 -9.00 -0.28
N ALA A 342 -20.19 -9.45 -1.03
CA ALA A 342 -21.09 -8.56 -1.77
C ALA A 342 -21.90 -7.65 -0.84
N GLU A 343 -22.27 -8.14 0.34
CA GLU A 343 -23.04 -7.42 1.35
C GLU A 343 -22.36 -6.12 1.81
N LEU A 344 -21.02 -6.05 1.75
CA LEU A 344 -20.27 -4.84 2.08
C LEU A 344 -20.53 -3.68 1.10
N ARG A 345 -21.13 -3.93 -0.07
CA ARG A 345 -21.52 -2.88 -1.01
C ARG A 345 -22.73 -2.07 -0.54
N SER A 346 -23.53 -2.62 0.36
CA SER A 346 -24.70 -1.96 0.91
C SER A 346 -24.43 -1.21 2.23
N LEU A 347 -23.18 -1.13 2.67
CA LEU A 347 -22.82 -0.42 3.90
C LEU A 347 -23.15 1.09 3.87
N PRO A 348 -22.85 1.83 2.78
CA PRO A 348 -23.13 3.26 2.77
C PRO A 348 -24.63 3.56 2.69
N SER A 349 -25.16 4.32 3.61
CA SER A 349 -26.46 5.01 3.51
C SER A 349 -26.37 6.17 2.50
N ALA A 350 -27.49 6.81 2.20
CA ALA A 350 -27.56 7.96 1.29
C ALA A 350 -26.61 9.09 1.71
N ASP A 351 -26.54 9.37 3.02
CA ASP A 351 -25.78 10.47 3.59
C ASP A 351 -24.33 10.11 3.93
N THR A 352 -23.94 8.84 3.79
CA THR A 352 -22.58 8.40 4.06
C THR A 352 -21.61 9.08 3.08
N LEU A 353 -20.62 9.80 3.59
CA LEU A 353 -19.58 10.41 2.78
C LEU A 353 -18.74 9.31 2.11
N ILE A 354 -18.59 9.39 0.80
CA ILE A 354 -17.69 8.52 0.03
C ILE A 354 -16.35 9.23 -0.21
N CYS A 355 -16.39 10.52 -0.55
CA CYS A 355 -15.20 11.35 -0.63
C CYS A 355 -15.14 12.26 0.59
N ARG A 356 -14.20 12.00 1.51
CA ARG A 356 -13.99 12.80 2.72
C ARG A 356 -13.34 14.16 2.42
N CYS A 357 -12.53 14.26 1.35
CA CYS A 357 -11.82 15.50 1.03
C CYS A 357 -12.75 16.57 0.44
N GLU A 358 -13.82 16.16 -0.24
CA GLU A 358 -14.76 17.05 -0.95
C GLU A 358 -16.19 16.87 -0.42
N ASP A 359 -16.36 16.23 0.74
CA ASP A 359 -17.62 15.99 1.44
C ASP A 359 -18.76 15.45 0.54
N VAL A 360 -18.42 14.49 -0.35
CA VAL A 360 -19.37 13.95 -1.32
C VAL A 360 -20.09 12.72 -0.73
N PRO A 361 -21.41 12.78 -0.50
CA PRO A 361 -22.18 11.66 0.03
C PRO A 361 -22.52 10.63 -1.08
N CYS A 362 -22.90 9.44 -0.63
CA CYS A 362 -23.24 8.33 -1.51
C CYS A 362 -24.41 8.64 -2.45
N SER A 363 -25.43 9.39 -1.99
CA SER A 363 -26.57 9.83 -2.80
C SER A 363 -26.13 10.56 -4.06
N ARG A 364 -25.23 11.55 -3.93
CA ARG A 364 -24.73 12.33 -5.06
C ARG A 364 -23.98 11.46 -6.09
N LEU A 365 -23.28 10.42 -5.64
CA LEU A 365 -22.55 9.54 -6.55
C LEU A 365 -23.51 8.58 -7.31
N ARG A 366 -24.60 8.16 -6.68
CA ARG A 366 -25.59 7.27 -7.31
C ARG A 366 -26.32 7.91 -8.50
N GLU A 367 -26.26 9.22 -8.65
CA GLU A 367 -26.80 9.95 -9.81
C GLU A 367 -25.96 9.76 -11.09
N HIS A 368 -24.76 9.16 -10.98
CA HIS A 368 -23.81 9.02 -12.08
C HIS A 368 -23.55 7.56 -12.43
N THR A 369 -23.09 7.34 -13.65
CA THR A 369 -22.84 5.99 -14.20
C THR A 369 -21.35 5.65 -14.31
N SER A 370 -20.45 6.61 -14.08
CA SER A 370 -19.02 6.40 -14.22
C SER A 370 -18.22 7.27 -13.24
N TRP A 371 -16.99 6.82 -12.95
CA TRP A 371 -16.03 7.60 -12.17
C TRP A 371 -15.81 9.00 -12.74
N ARG A 372 -15.62 9.10 -14.06
CA ARG A 372 -15.35 10.39 -14.72
C ARG A 372 -16.52 11.35 -14.56
N ALA A 373 -17.75 10.90 -14.81
CA ALA A 373 -18.95 11.73 -14.64
C ALA A 373 -19.09 12.19 -13.18
N ALA A 374 -19.00 11.26 -12.22
CA ALA A 374 -19.05 11.57 -10.79
C ALA A 374 -17.97 12.59 -10.39
N LYS A 375 -16.73 12.39 -10.82
CA LYS A 375 -15.60 13.29 -10.53
C LYS A 375 -15.88 14.71 -11.06
N LEU A 376 -16.35 14.85 -12.29
CA LEU A 376 -16.61 16.14 -12.93
C LEU A 376 -17.76 16.91 -12.27
N HIS A 377 -18.82 16.23 -11.89
CA HIS A 377 -20.03 16.88 -11.36
C HIS A 377 -20.00 17.06 -9.83
N THR A 378 -19.26 16.21 -9.09
CA THR A 378 -19.27 16.23 -7.63
C THR A 378 -17.91 16.59 -7.01
N ARG A 379 -16.84 16.69 -7.81
CA ARG A 379 -15.44 16.83 -7.39
C ARG A 379 -14.91 15.59 -6.63
N CYS A 380 -15.64 14.48 -6.56
CA CYS A 380 -15.16 13.25 -5.92
C CYS A 380 -13.80 12.83 -6.48
N GLY A 381 -12.79 12.69 -5.63
CA GLY A 381 -11.44 12.34 -6.03
C GLY A 381 -10.58 13.50 -6.53
N MET A 382 -11.02 14.75 -6.40
CA MET A 382 -10.23 15.96 -6.74
C MET A 382 -9.50 16.57 -5.54
N GLY A 383 -9.83 16.18 -4.32
CA GLY A 383 -9.18 16.70 -3.12
C GLY A 383 -7.75 16.21 -2.94
N PRO A 384 -7.07 16.56 -1.83
CA PRO A 384 -5.64 16.32 -1.62
C PRO A 384 -5.18 14.87 -1.78
N CYS A 385 -6.06 13.87 -1.48
CA CYS A 385 -5.73 12.46 -1.66
C CYS A 385 -5.81 11.99 -3.13
N GLN A 386 -6.25 12.86 -4.06
CA GLN A 386 -6.35 12.54 -5.50
C GLN A 386 -7.08 11.22 -5.80
N GLY A 387 -8.17 10.95 -5.06
CA GLY A 387 -8.96 9.75 -5.25
C GLY A 387 -8.40 8.46 -4.63
N ARG A 388 -7.27 8.52 -3.92
CA ARG A 388 -6.62 7.31 -3.36
C ARG A 388 -7.46 6.57 -2.32
N ILE A 389 -8.40 7.24 -1.66
CA ILE A 389 -9.35 6.63 -0.72
C ILE A 389 -10.68 6.32 -1.41
N CYS A 390 -11.31 7.33 -2.01
CA CYS A 390 -12.64 7.16 -2.61
C CYS A 390 -12.62 6.38 -3.94
N GLY A 391 -11.55 6.41 -4.71
CA GLY A 391 -11.43 5.63 -5.95
C GLY A 391 -11.59 4.11 -5.74
N PRO A 392 -10.78 3.47 -4.88
CA PRO A 392 -10.96 2.07 -4.53
C PRO A 392 -12.31 1.75 -3.87
N ALA A 393 -12.88 2.69 -3.11
CA ALA A 393 -14.20 2.54 -2.53
C ALA A 393 -15.28 2.50 -3.63
N THR A 394 -15.27 3.45 -4.56
CA THR A 394 -16.23 3.49 -5.68
C THR A 394 -16.03 2.34 -6.67
N GLN A 395 -14.81 1.88 -6.87
CA GLN A 395 -14.53 0.66 -7.64
C GLN A 395 -15.25 -0.55 -7.03
N PHE A 396 -15.20 -0.71 -5.71
CA PHE A 396 -15.90 -1.79 -5.05
C PHE A 396 -17.42 -1.61 -5.03
N LEU A 397 -17.90 -0.40 -4.69
CA LEU A 397 -19.33 -0.11 -4.53
C LEU A 397 -20.08 -0.09 -5.86
N PHE A 398 -19.52 0.59 -6.87
CA PHE A 398 -20.19 0.91 -8.14
C PHE A 398 -19.53 0.23 -9.35
N LYS A 399 -18.44 -0.51 -9.16
CA LYS A 399 -17.62 -1.11 -10.23
C LYS A 399 -17.00 -0.07 -11.19
N TRP A 400 -16.80 1.15 -10.73
CA TRP A 400 -16.14 2.18 -11.52
C TRP A 400 -14.63 2.03 -11.43
N ASN A 401 -13.93 2.20 -12.55
CA ASN A 401 -12.48 2.20 -12.58
C ASN A 401 -11.99 3.64 -12.74
N PRO A 402 -11.09 4.11 -11.86
CA PRO A 402 -10.31 5.31 -12.13
C PRO A 402 -9.47 5.07 -13.38
N ASP A 403 -9.71 5.84 -14.43
CA ASP A 403 -9.23 5.57 -15.80
C ASP A 403 -8.07 6.45 -16.24
N SER A 404 -7.65 7.42 -15.44
CA SER A 404 -6.56 8.32 -15.80
C SER A 404 -5.68 8.73 -14.62
N VAL A 405 -4.38 8.63 -14.84
CA VAL A 405 -3.35 9.24 -13.99
C VAL A 405 -2.69 10.35 -14.79
N ARG A 406 -2.49 11.51 -14.17
CA ARG A 406 -1.85 12.68 -14.79
C ARG A 406 -0.76 13.20 -13.85
N PRO A 407 0.33 13.78 -14.40
CA PRO A 407 1.29 14.49 -13.58
C PRO A 407 0.70 15.81 -13.03
N PRO A 408 1.11 16.22 -11.85
CA PRO A 408 1.93 15.48 -10.90
C PRO A 408 1.13 14.31 -10.27
N VAL A 409 1.81 13.19 -10.00
CA VAL A 409 1.16 11.98 -9.41
C VAL A 409 0.65 12.26 -8.00
N PHE A 410 1.34 13.14 -7.28
CA PHE A 410 0.95 13.65 -5.97
C PHE A 410 0.82 15.17 -6.03
N PRO A 411 0.04 15.80 -5.15
CA PRO A 411 0.10 17.25 -4.97
C PRO A 411 1.55 17.66 -4.68
N ALA A 412 2.08 18.56 -5.49
CA ALA A 412 3.43 19.07 -5.38
C ALA A 412 3.39 20.58 -5.11
N ARG A 413 4.45 21.13 -4.54
CA ARG A 413 4.57 22.58 -4.32
C ARG A 413 4.70 23.29 -5.67
N VAL A 414 4.05 24.43 -5.81
CA VAL A 414 4.11 25.23 -7.05
C VAL A 414 5.55 25.62 -7.40
N GLU A 415 6.34 25.99 -6.40
CA GLU A 415 7.76 26.31 -6.55
C GLU A 415 8.59 25.14 -7.10
N HIS A 416 8.24 23.88 -6.71
CA HIS A 416 8.89 22.68 -7.22
C HIS A 416 8.49 22.36 -8.66
N LEU A 417 7.24 22.66 -9.03
CA LEU A 417 6.78 22.56 -10.42
C LEU A 417 7.41 23.62 -11.31
N ALA A 418 7.58 24.84 -10.78
CA ALA A 418 8.19 25.97 -11.51
C ALA A 418 9.72 25.85 -11.66
N ALA A 419 10.38 25.09 -10.78
CA ALA A 419 11.83 24.84 -10.83
C ALA A 419 12.24 23.87 -11.95
N GLN A 420 11.28 23.33 -12.72
CA GLN A 420 11.59 22.49 -13.88
C GLN A 420 12.42 23.31 -14.88
N PRO A 421 13.51 22.76 -15.46
CA PRO A 421 14.17 23.39 -16.57
C PRO A 421 13.10 23.64 -17.64
N GLN A 422 12.87 24.91 -17.95
CA GLN A 422 11.88 25.25 -18.94
C GLN A 422 12.29 24.57 -20.25
N LEU A 423 11.46 23.68 -20.75
CA LEU A 423 11.38 23.31 -22.16
C LEU A 423 10.82 24.56 -22.90
N ILE A 424 11.55 25.67 -22.86
CA ILE A 424 11.37 26.75 -23.83
C ILE A 424 12.08 26.22 -25.06
N PRO A 425 11.38 25.88 -26.15
CA PRO A 425 12.05 25.75 -27.43
C PRO A 425 12.78 27.07 -27.63
N GLU A 426 14.09 27.03 -27.80
CA GLU A 426 14.81 28.19 -28.32
C GLU A 426 14.10 28.54 -29.60
N VAL A 427 13.33 29.61 -29.54
CA VAL A 427 12.83 30.26 -30.76
C VAL A 427 14.06 30.89 -31.42
N THR A 428 14.77 30.08 -32.19
CA THR A 428 15.74 30.59 -33.15
C THR A 428 14.96 31.33 -34.23
N GLY A 429 14.53 32.54 -33.88
CA GLY A 429 13.98 33.48 -34.84
C GLY A 429 15.15 34.16 -35.53
N GLU A 430 15.66 33.56 -36.60
CA GLU A 430 16.27 34.37 -37.66
C GLU A 430 15.14 35.14 -38.37
N VAL A 431 15.02 36.43 -38.01
CA VAL A 431 14.23 37.39 -38.78
C VAL A 431 15.08 37.70 -40.02
N GLN A 432 14.66 37.22 -41.17
CA GLN A 432 15.04 37.78 -42.47
C GLN A 432 14.10 38.89 -42.85
#